data_91fbb83ff19404547de8e4e293582de1
#
_entry.id   91fbb83ff19404547de8e4e293582de1
#
_cell.length_a   1.000
_cell.length_b   1.000
_cell.length_c   1.000
_cell.angle_alpha   90.00
_cell.angle_beta   90.00
_cell.angle_gamma   90.00
#
_symmetry.space_group_name_H-M   'P 1'
#
loop_
_entity.id
_entity.type
_entity.pdbx_description
1 polymer ?
#
loop_
_entity_poly.entity_id
_entity_poly.type
_entity_poly.pdbx_seq_one_letter_code
_entity_poly.pdbx_strand_id
1 'polypeptide(L)'
;MKKLTEKEKFEAGKAQMYQYLDSQYLAWHIVAVESIKKLILNLDDFYSDITGENQPLSIVEYEQIKNEVRIGWIFEALSHAEQAIEDLFSFLMLSKNIDNFVKNVVNYNATDVKRYIWNFKTNDPSKFLREFFLPYFDLDDSLTWEDHQDCYIEYRIAVLRMQTYLTDLVSFHKEHYQDYCQYKHGLAVGLRYGR
;
A
#
# COMPACT_ATOMS: atom_id res chain seq x y z
N MET A 1 -2.09 -20.63 36.13
CA MET A 1 -2.62 -20.35 34.81
C MET A 1 -2.40 -21.59 33.93
N LYS A 2 -3.46 -22.08 33.26
CA LYS A 2 -3.36 -23.20 32.33
C LYS A 2 -2.63 -22.70 31.06
N LYS A 3 -1.57 -23.40 30.66
CA LYS A 3 -0.90 -23.06 29.37
C LYS A 3 -1.82 -23.43 28.24
N LEU A 4 -2.04 -22.47 27.31
CA LEU A 4 -2.79 -22.71 26.07
C LEU A 4 -2.05 -23.72 25.19
N THR A 5 -2.79 -24.57 24.53
CA THR A 5 -2.28 -25.46 23.47
C THR A 5 -1.88 -24.64 22.25
N GLU A 6 -1.07 -25.17 21.35
CA GLU A 6 -0.67 -24.50 20.10
C GLU A 6 -1.89 -24.12 19.23
N LYS A 7 -2.91 -24.98 19.18
CA LYS A 7 -4.17 -24.71 18.48
C LYS A 7 -4.93 -23.54 19.11
N GLU A 8 -5.02 -23.48 20.45
CA GLU A 8 -5.68 -22.38 21.16
C GLU A 8 -4.94 -21.04 20.95
N LYS A 9 -3.61 -21.06 20.91
CA LYS A 9 -2.80 -19.86 20.61
C LYS A 9 -3.05 -19.37 19.18
N PHE A 10 -3.05 -20.29 18.21
CA PHE A 10 -3.31 -19.96 16.81
C PHE A 10 -4.69 -19.34 16.62
N GLU A 11 -5.75 -19.95 17.17
CA GLU A 11 -7.11 -19.40 17.07
C GLU A 11 -7.25 -18.04 17.78
N ALA A 12 -6.61 -17.87 18.93
CA ALA A 12 -6.57 -16.57 19.61
C ALA A 12 -5.84 -15.50 18.80
N GLY A 13 -4.70 -15.82 18.20
CA GLY A 13 -3.94 -14.92 17.34
C GLY A 13 -4.73 -14.53 16.08
N LYS A 14 -5.40 -15.50 15.47
CA LYS A 14 -6.29 -15.29 14.32
C LYS A 14 -7.45 -14.35 14.66
N ALA A 15 -8.11 -14.54 15.79
CA ALA A 15 -9.18 -13.68 16.25
C ALA A 15 -8.69 -12.24 16.49
N GLN A 16 -7.52 -12.08 17.11
CA GLN A 16 -6.89 -10.76 17.31
C GLN A 16 -6.52 -10.09 15.98
N MET A 17 -6.03 -10.85 15.01
CA MET A 17 -5.73 -10.34 13.67
C MET A 17 -7.00 -9.82 12.98
N TYR A 18 -8.10 -10.56 13.01
CA TYR A 18 -9.37 -10.10 12.45
C TYR A 18 -9.89 -8.85 13.16
N GLN A 19 -9.86 -8.83 14.50
CA GLN A 19 -10.26 -7.65 15.25
C GLN A 19 -9.41 -6.42 14.90
N TYR A 20 -8.11 -6.59 14.69
CA TYR A 20 -7.22 -5.52 14.23
C TYR A 20 -7.64 -5.02 12.85
N LEU A 21 -7.87 -5.92 11.88
CA LEU A 21 -8.28 -5.55 10.53
C LEU A 21 -9.63 -4.81 10.52
N ASP A 22 -10.59 -5.27 11.29
CA ASP A 22 -11.91 -4.64 11.42
C ASP A 22 -11.82 -3.23 12.04
N SER A 23 -10.78 -2.98 12.87
CA SER A 23 -10.53 -1.67 13.47
C SER A 23 -9.80 -0.70 12.56
N GLN A 24 -9.20 -1.16 11.45
CA GLN A 24 -8.42 -0.35 10.54
C GLN A 24 -9.26 0.10 9.34
N TYR A 25 -9.19 1.39 9.04
CA TYR A 25 -9.73 1.90 7.78
C TYR A 25 -8.69 1.72 6.67
N LEU A 26 -8.54 0.50 6.18
CA LEU A 26 -7.51 0.11 5.20
C LEU A 26 -7.61 0.89 3.88
N ALA A 27 -8.81 1.39 3.53
CA ALA A 27 -9.01 2.20 2.33
C ALA A 27 -8.63 3.68 2.51
N TRP A 28 -8.23 4.13 3.71
CA TRP A 28 -7.97 5.55 3.97
C TRP A 28 -6.96 6.16 3.00
N HIS A 29 -5.82 5.51 2.79
CA HIS A 29 -4.80 6.02 1.90
C HIS A 29 -5.27 6.10 0.45
N ILE A 30 -6.07 5.13 -0.01
CA ILE A 30 -6.66 5.13 -1.34
C ILE A 30 -7.63 6.30 -1.50
N VAL A 31 -8.49 6.52 -0.51
CA VAL A 31 -9.44 7.66 -0.50
C VAL A 31 -8.69 8.99 -0.47
N ALA A 32 -7.60 9.09 0.28
CA ALA A 32 -6.76 10.29 0.32
C ALA A 32 -6.14 10.59 -1.04
N VAL A 33 -5.53 9.60 -1.70
CA VAL A 33 -4.96 9.74 -3.05
C VAL A 33 -6.01 10.19 -4.06
N GLU A 34 -7.19 9.56 -4.09
CA GLU A 34 -8.28 9.94 -5.00
C GLU A 34 -8.82 11.35 -4.70
N SER A 35 -8.85 11.76 -3.44
CA SER A 35 -9.25 13.12 -3.04
C SER A 35 -8.23 14.16 -3.50
N ILE A 36 -6.95 13.90 -3.28
CA ILE A 36 -5.85 14.77 -3.73
C ILE A 36 -5.84 14.88 -5.26
N LYS A 37 -6.05 13.78 -5.97
CA LYS A 37 -6.18 13.78 -7.42
C LYS A 37 -7.30 14.71 -7.90
N LYS A 38 -8.46 14.70 -7.25
CA LYS A 38 -9.55 15.63 -7.55
C LYS A 38 -9.17 17.08 -7.29
N LEU A 39 -8.45 17.36 -6.20
CA LEU A 39 -7.95 18.70 -5.88
C LEU A 39 -6.98 19.19 -6.96
N ILE A 40 -6.05 18.34 -7.41
CA ILE A 40 -5.10 18.68 -8.48
C ILE A 40 -5.83 18.98 -9.80
N LEU A 41 -6.85 18.19 -10.14
CA LEU A 41 -7.64 18.38 -11.38
C LEU A 41 -8.51 19.64 -11.36
N ASN A 42 -8.90 20.12 -10.17
CA ASN A 42 -9.72 21.32 -9.97
C ASN A 42 -8.92 22.43 -9.27
N LEU A 43 -7.62 22.49 -9.49
CA LEU A 43 -6.72 23.39 -8.78
C LEU A 43 -7.09 24.86 -8.97
N ASP A 44 -7.55 25.24 -10.15
CA ASP A 44 -7.92 26.63 -10.44
C ASP A 44 -9.10 27.10 -9.59
N ASP A 45 -10.15 26.28 -9.50
CA ASP A 45 -11.32 26.62 -8.67
C ASP A 45 -10.95 26.67 -7.20
N PHE A 46 -10.23 25.65 -6.72
CA PHE A 46 -9.78 25.56 -5.33
C PHE A 46 -8.86 26.72 -4.93
N TYR A 47 -7.97 27.14 -5.83
CA TYR A 47 -7.03 28.21 -5.54
C TYR A 47 -7.72 29.59 -5.51
N SER A 48 -8.69 29.82 -6.41
CA SER A 48 -9.49 31.07 -6.40
C SER A 48 -10.24 31.24 -5.08
N ASP A 49 -10.77 30.17 -4.52
CA ASP A 49 -11.49 30.18 -3.24
C ASP A 49 -10.59 30.48 -2.04
N ILE A 50 -9.33 29.98 -2.06
CA ILE A 50 -8.38 30.19 -0.95
C ILE A 50 -7.77 31.59 -0.96
N THR A 51 -7.39 32.08 -2.13
CA THR A 51 -6.69 33.38 -2.23
C THR A 51 -7.59 34.58 -2.08
N GLY A 52 -8.89 34.38 -2.32
CA GLY A 52 -9.90 35.43 -2.25
C GLY A 52 -9.65 36.59 -3.22
N GLU A 53 -10.68 37.40 -3.48
CA GLU A 53 -10.61 38.53 -4.42
C GLU A 53 -9.67 39.67 -3.99
N ASN A 54 -9.04 39.59 -2.81
CA ASN A 54 -8.40 40.71 -2.15
C ASN A 54 -6.88 40.80 -2.26
N GLN A 55 -6.20 39.88 -2.95
CA GLN A 55 -4.76 40.00 -3.20
C GLN A 55 -4.47 39.98 -4.69
N PRO A 56 -4.20 41.14 -5.32
CA PRO A 56 -3.83 41.20 -6.72
C PRO A 56 -2.40 40.70 -6.89
N LEU A 57 -2.25 39.37 -7.04
CA LEU A 57 -1.01 38.77 -7.51
C LEU A 57 -0.86 39.02 -9.00
N SER A 58 0.38 39.24 -9.45
CA SER A 58 0.65 39.20 -10.90
C SER A 58 0.34 37.81 -11.44
N ILE A 59 0.01 37.67 -12.72
CA ILE A 59 -0.26 36.39 -13.36
C ILE A 59 0.92 35.43 -13.17
N VAL A 60 2.15 35.94 -13.18
CA VAL A 60 3.36 35.13 -13.00
C VAL A 60 3.47 34.56 -11.57
N GLU A 61 3.20 35.40 -10.56
CA GLU A 61 3.20 34.97 -9.14
C GLU A 61 2.07 33.96 -8.89
N TYR A 62 0.90 34.16 -9.49
CA TYR A 62 -0.21 33.24 -9.39
C TYR A 62 0.15 31.85 -9.94
N GLU A 63 0.70 31.76 -11.16
CA GLU A 63 1.09 30.50 -11.78
C GLU A 63 2.25 29.81 -11.02
N GLN A 64 3.18 30.58 -10.47
CA GLN A 64 4.25 30.02 -9.65
C GLN A 64 3.70 29.35 -8.37
N ILE A 65 2.88 30.05 -7.61
CA ILE A 65 2.29 29.52 -6.37
C ILE A 65 1.40 28.30 -6.67
N LYS A 66 0.61 28.36 -7.75
CA LYS A 66 -0.23 27.26 -8.20
C LYS A 66 0.60 26.00 -8.52
N ASN A 67 1.74 26.17 -9.15
CA ASN A 67 2.66 25.05 -9.43
C ASN A 67 3.28 24.47 -8.15
N GLU A 68 3.66 25.32 -7.20
CA GLU A 68 4.17 24.89 -5.90
C GLU A 68 3.13 24.08 -5.11
N VAL A 69 1.88 24.54 -5.10
CA VAL A 69 0.75 23.82 -4.48
C VAL A 69 0.51 22.48 -5.17
N ARG A 70 0.51 22.46 -6.49
CA ARG A 70 0.35 21.21 -7.28
C ARG A 70 1.43 20.18 -6.92
N ILE A 71 2.68 20.61 -6.84
CA ILE A 71 3.80 19.75 -6.49
C ILE A 71 3.66 19.25 -5.05
N GLY A 72 3.28 20.11 -4.11
CA GLY A 72 3.00 19.70 -2.73
C GLY A 72 1.94 18.60 -2.67
N TRP A 73 0.85 18.73 -3.41
CA TRP A 73 -0.19 17.70 -3.44
C TRP A 73 0.24 16.41 -4.13
N ILE A 74 1.11 16.47 -5.13
CA ILE A 74 1.70 15.27 -5.75
C ILE A 74 2.54 14.51 -4.71
N PHE A 75 3.35 15.20 -3.91
CA PHE A 75 4.13 14.56 -2.86
C PHE A 75 3.25 14.00 -1.73
N GLU A 76 2.16 14.67 -1.39
CA GLU A 76 1.21 14.16 -0.41
C GLU A 76 0.51 12.89 -0.93
N ALA A 77 0.11 12.86 -2.20
CA ALA A 77 -0.44 11.67 -2.83
C ALA A 77 0.59 10.51 -2.87
N LEU A 78 1.85 10.81 -3.18
CA LEU A 78 2.95 9.85 -3.13
C LEU A 78 3.12 9.28 -1.72
N SER A 79 3.09 10.15 -0.70
CA SER A 79 3.20 9.73 0.70
C SER A 79 2.09 8.76 1.09
N HIS A 80 0.85 9.03 0.72
CA HIS A 80 -0.27 8.12 0.98
C HIS A 80 -0.16 6.82 0.20
N ALA A 81 0.30 6.85 -1.06
CA ALA A 81 0.51 5.65 -1.85
C ALA A 81 1.59 4.75 -1.23
N GLU A 82 2.72 5.31 -0.83
CA GLU A 82 3.80 4.58 -0.17
C GLU A 82 3.37 4.01 1.18
N GLN A 83 2.61 4.76 1.99
CA GLN A 83 2.07 4.26 3.25
C GLN A 83 1.12 3.08 3.03
N ALA A 84 0.26 3.14 2.02
CA ALA A 84 -0.62 2.02 1.67
C ALA A 84 0.16 0.76 1.30
N ILE A 85 1.28 0.92 0.58
CA ILE A 85 2.16 -0.19 0.22
C ILE A 85 2.86 -0.75 1.47
N GLU A 86 3.43 0.13 2.31
CA GLU A 86 4.06 -0.27 3.56
C GLU A 86 3.08 -1.02 4.47
N ASP A 87 1.85 -0.55 4.60
CA ASP A 87 0.80 -1.19 5.41
C ASP A 87 0.44 -2.58 4.88
N LEU A 88 0.22 -2.71 3.57
CA LEU A 88 -0.07 -4.00 2.94
C LEU A 88 1.05 -5.01 3.19
N PHE A 89 2.30 -4.62 2.93
CA PHE A 89 3.43 -5.53 3.07
C PHE A 89 3.81 -5.79 4.52
N SER A 90 3.59 -4.83 5.43
CA SER A 90 3.74 -5.06 6.87
C SER A 90 2.75 -6.11 7.35
N PHE A 91 1.48 -5.99 6.93
CA PHE A 91 0.46 -6.98 7.25
C PHE A 91 0.85 -8.38 6.73
N LEU A 92 1.28 -8.51 5.48
CA LEU A 92 1.73 -9.77 4.91
C LEU A 92 2.93 -10.36 5.65
N MET A 93 3.88 -9.53 6.06
CA MET A 93 5.05 -9.96 6.83
C MET A 93 4.65 -10.44 8.23
N LEU A 94 3.78 -9.72 8.90
CA LEU A 94 3.39 -9.97 10.30
C LEU A 94 2.42 -11.14 10.43
N SER A 95 1.55 -11.36 9.43
CA SER A 95 0.57 -12.46 9.41
C SER A 95 1.21 -13.85 9.35
N LYS A 96 2.49 -13.94 8.98
CA LYS A 96 3.26 -15.20 9.01
C LYS A 96 3.44 -15.78 10.42
N ASN A 97 3.34 -14.94 11.45
CA ASN A 97 3.43 -15.36 12.84
C ASN A 97 2.16 -14.92 13.58
N ILE A 98 1.08 -15.60 13.28
CA ILE A 98 -0.27 -15.28 13.74
C ILE A 98 -0.39 -15.31 15.27
N ASP A 99 0.34 -16.20 15.95
CA ASP A 99 0.34 -16.35 17.41
C ASP A 99 0.84 -15.10 18.14
N ASN A 100 1.64 -14.29 17.47
CA ASN A 100 2.23 -13.07 18.01
C ASN A 100 1.83 -11.83 17.20
N PHE A 101 0.77 -11.90 16.42
CA PHE A 101 0.39 -10.85 15.47
C PHE A 101 0.34 -9.45 16.12
N VAL A 102 -0.44 -9.28 17.20
CA VAL A 102 -0.57 -7.97 17.89
C VAL A 102 0.77 -7.48 18.45
N LYS A 103 1.56 -8.38 19.05
CA LYS A 103 2.89 -8.03 19.54
C LYS A 103 3.81 -7.55 18.41
N ASN A 104 3.74 -8.19 17.27
CA ASN A 104 4.55 -7.85 16.10
C ASN A 104 4.09 -6.51 15.48
N VAL A 105 2.78 -6.25 15.44
CA VAL A 105 2.23 -4.96 14.98
C VAL A 105 2.72 -3.80 15.85
N VAL A 106 2.69 -3.96 17.18
CA VAL A 106 3.15 -2.91 18.12
C VAL A 106 4.66 -2.65 18.01
N ASN A 107 5.45 -3.69 17.67
CA ASN A 107 6.91 -3.61 17.57
C ASN A 107 7.39 -3.59 16.09
N TYR A 108 6.54 -3.18 15.21
CA TYR A 108 6.83 -3.08 13.79
C TYR A 108 8.06 -2.18 13.52
N ASN A 109 8.90 -2.62 12.57
CA ASN A 109 10.08 -1.90 12.15
C ASN A 109 10.01 -1.61 10.63
N ALA A 110 9.95 -0.34 10.27
CA ALA A 110 9.88 0.12 8.88
C ALA A 110 11.03 -0.41 8.01
N THR A 111 12.24 -0.56 8.58
CA THR A 111 13.40 -1.11 7.85
C THR A 111 13.18 -2.58 7.45
N ASP A 112 12.53 -3.36 8.30
CA ASP A 112 12.27 -4.77 8.02
C ASP A 112 11.18 -4.90 6.95
N VAL A 113 10.15 -4.04 6.96
CA VAL A 113 9.13 -4.00 5.92
C VAL A 113 9.72 -3.60 4.58
N LYS A 114 10.54 -2.54 4.55
CA LYS A 114 11.28 -2.17 3.34
C LYS A 114 12.09 -3.35 2.78
N ARG A 115 12.86 -4.02 3.63
CA ARG A 115 13.64 -5.20 3.22
C ARG A 115 12.74 -6.32 2.69
N TYR A 116 11.58 -6.52 3.30
CA TYR A 116 10.60 -7.50 2.87
C TYR A 116 10.06 -7.17 1.49
N ILE A 117 9.64 -5.90 1.24
CA ILE A 117 9.15 -5.43 -0.07
C ILE A 117 10.24 -5.63 -1.15
N TRP A 118 11.48 -5.21 -0.86
CA TRP A 118 12.57 -5.27 -1.83
C TRP A 118 12.95 -6.70 -2.23
N ASN A 119 12.77 -7.66 -1.34
CA ASN A 119 13.03 -9.08 -1.56
C ASN A 119 11.78 -9.87 -1.95
N PHE A 120 10.63 -9.21 -2.07
CA PHE A 120 9.38 -9.87 -2.42
C PHE A 120 9.45 -10.44 -3.84
N LYS A 121 9.22 -11.77 -3.95
CA LYS A 121 9.30 -12.48 -5.23
C LYS A 121 7.90 -12.87 -5.67
N THR A 122 7.45 -12.25 -6.74
CA THR A 122 6.17 -12.56 -7.38
C THR A 122 6.26 -13.68 -8.42
N ASN A 123 7.48 -14.03 -8.86
CA ASN A 123 7.71 -14.93 -9.99
C ASN A 123 7.65 -16.42 -9.63
N ASP A 124 7.54 -16.78 -8.35
CA ASP A 124 7.39 -18.16 -7.89
C ASP A 124 5.92 -18.34 -7.42
N PRO A 125 5.05 -18.97 -8.25
CA PRO A 125 3.64 -19.12 -7.93
C PRO A 125 3.40 -19.85 -6.60
N SER A 126 4.17 -20.90 -6.32
CA SER A 126 4.00 -21.68 -5.11
C SER A 126 4.37 -20.91 -3.85
N LYS A 127 5.40 -20.09 -3.94
CA LYS A 127 5.82 -19.19 -2.85
C LYS A 127 4.83 -18.06 -2.66
N PHE A 128 4.37 -17.49 -3.76
CA PHE A 128 3.37 -16.43 -3.76
C PHE A 128 2.07 -16.88 -3.07
N LEU A 129 1.53 -18.06 -3.43
CA LEU A 129 0.31 -18.59 -2.82
C LEU A 129 0.49 -18.84 -1.32
N ARG A 130 1.66 -19.30 -0.88
CA ARG A 130 1.97 -19.46 0.55
C ARG A 130 2.06 -18.13 1.30
N GLU A 131 2.60 -17.08 0.68
CA GLU A 131 2.65 -15.74 1.29
C GLU A 131 1.24 -15.19 1.59
N PHE A 132 0.26 -15.52 0.75
CA PHE A 132 -1.12 -15.08 0.90
C PHE A 132 -2.04 -16.09 1.58
N PHE A 133 -1.50 -17.19 2.14
CA PHE A 133 -2.30 -18.27 2.74
C PHE A 133 -3.37 -18.82 1.78
N LEU A 134 -3.15 -18.69 0.49
CA LEU A 134 -4.04 -19.21 -0.53
C LEU A 134 -3.84 -20.73 -0.68
N PRO A 135 -4.91 -21.47 -0.97
CA PRO A 135 -4.78 -22.88 -1.22
C PRO A 135 -3.74 -23.14 -2.32
N TYR A 136 -2.74 -23.95 -2.01
CA TYR A 136 -1.85 -24.46 -3.03
C TYR A 136 -2.53 -25.63 -3.73
N PHE A 137 -3.13 -25.33 -4.85
CA PHE A 137 -3.50 -26.36 -5.79
C PHE A 137 -2.32 -26.56 -6.73
N ASP A 138 -1.90 -27.81 -6.94
CA ASP A 138 -0.98 -28.09 -8.03
C ASP A 138 -1.68 -27.63 -9.31
N LEU A 139 -1.17 -26.56 -9.90
CA LEU A 139 -1.80 -25.92 -11.07
C LEU A 139 -1.76 -26.86 -12.29
N ASP A 140 -0.99 -27.96 -12.20
CA ASP A 140 -0.90 -29.00 -13.20
C ASP A 140 -1.80 -30.23 -12.88
N ASP A 141 -2.38 -30.29 -11.67
CA ASP A 141 -3.29 -31.37 -11.29
C ASP A 141 -4.73 -31.06 -11.77
N SER A 142 -4.95 -31.29 -13.06
CA SER A 142 -6.26 -31.16 -13.69
C SER A 142 -7.33 -32.11 -13.11
N LEU A 143 -6.91 -33.19 -12.45
CA LEU A 143 -7.81 -34.22 -11.93
C LEU A 143 -8.64 -33.76 -10.73
N THR A 144 -8.13 -32.82 -9.92
CA THR A 144 -8.86 -32.26 -8.77
C THR A 144 -9.95 -31.26 -9.17
N TRP A 145 -9.99 -30.82 -10.42
CA TRP A 145 -10.85 -29.72 -10.89
C TRP A 145 -11.84 -30.11 -11.99
N GLU A 146 -11.92 -31.42 -12.34
CA GLU A 146 -12.82 -31.88 -13.40
C GLU A 146 -14.29 -31.45 -13.19
N ASP A 147 -14.74 -31.41 -11.93
CA ASP A 147 -16.08 -30.97 -11.57
C ASP A 147 -16.24 -29.45 -11.37
N HIS A 148 -15.13 -28.67 -11.39
CA HIS A 148 -15.11 -27.24 -11.05
C HIS A 148 -14.21 -26.41 -11.97
N GLN A 149 -14.13 -26.73 -13.25
CA GLN A 149 -13.23 -26.06 -14.21
C GLN A 149 -13.41 -24.52 -14.25
N ASP A 150 -14.63 -24.04 -14.16
CA ASP A 150 -14.91 -22.59 -14.19
C ASP A 150 -14.29 -21.88 -12.97
N CYS A 151 -14.46 -22.44 -11.78
CA CYS A 151 -13.85 -21.91 -10.55
C CYS A 151 -12.33 -21.93 -10.60
N TYR A 152 -11.73 -22.95 -11.22
CA TYR A 152 -10.30 -23.05 -11.39
C TYR A 152 -9.74 -21.99 -12.34
N ILE A 153 -10.41 -21.75 -13.45
CA ILE A 153 -10.02 -20.72 -14.41
C ILE A 153 -10.08 -19.35 -13.75
N GLU A 154 -11.17 -19.05 -13.04
CA GLU A 154 -11.34 -17.78 -12.32
C GLU A 154 -10.28 -17.61 -11.22
N TYR A 155 -9.98 -18.65 -10.47
CA TYR A 155 -8.92 -18.65 -9.46
C TYR A 155 -7.55 -18.35 -10.07
N ARG A 156 -7.18 -19.01 -11.17
CA ARG A 156 -5.92 -18.72 -11.87
C ARG A 156 -5.83 -17.29 -12.36
N ILE A 157 -6.91 -16.77 -12.94
CA ILE A 157 -6.97 -15.36 -13.41
C ILE A 157 -6.78 -14.42 -12.22
N ALA A 158 -7.45 -14.68 -11.10
CA ALA A 158 -7.32 -13.86 -9.90
C ALA A 158 -5.89 -13.87 -9.34
N VAL A 159 -5.25 -15.03 -9.28
CA VAL A 159 -3.85 -15.18 -8.84
C VAL A 159 -2.90 -14.42 -9.76
N LEU A 160 -3.05 -14.53 -11.08
CA LEU A 160 -2.22 -13.83 -12.05
C LEU A 160 -2.39 -12.31 -11.95
N ARG A 161 -3.63 -11.83 -11.81
CA ARG A 161 -3.90 -10.39 -11.59
C ARG A 161 -3.25 -9.89 -10.29
N MET A 162 -3.39 -10.64 -9.22
CA MET A 162 -2.78 -10.29 -7.93
C MET A 162 -1.25 -10.25 -8.03
N GLN A 163 -0.62 -11.22 -8.73
CA GLN A 163 0.82 -11.19 -8.98
C GLN A 163 1.25 -9.95 -9.76
N THR A 164 0.49 -9.57 -10.80
CA THR A 164 0.75 -8.36 -11.58
C THR A 164 0.67 -7.11 -10.69
N TYR A 165 -0.42 -6.92 -9.96
CA TYR A 165 -0.59 -5.77 -9.08
C TYR A 165 0.50 -5.66 -8.02
N LEU A 166 0.90 -6.77 -7.40
CA LEU A 166 1.98 -6.75 -6.41
C LEU A 166 3.34 -6.48 -7.03
N THR A 167 3.57 -6.94 -8.25
CA THR A 167 4.78 -6.58 -9.00
C THR A 167 4.83 -5.08 -9.28
N ASP A 168 3.71 -4.50 -9.67
CA ASP A 168 3.60 -3.06 -9.92
C ASP A 168 3.81 -2.25 -8.64
N LEU A 169 3.21 -2.67 -7.51
CA LEU A 169 3.39 -2.03 -6.21
C LEU A 169 4.86 -2.10 -5.73
N VAL A 170 5.51 -3.25 -5.89
CA VAL A 170 6.93 -3.40 -5.54
C VAL A 170 7.81 -2.52 -6.42
N SER A 171 7.50 -2.44 -7.71
CA SER A 171 8.23 -1.60 -8.67
C SER A 171 8.07 -0.13 -8.33
N PHE A 172 6.84 0.32 -8.08
CA PHE A 172 6.52 1.67 -7.65
C PHE A 172 7.28 2.05 -6.37
N HIS A 173 7.22 1.21 -5.33
CA HIS A 173 7.95 1.45 -4.08
C HIS A 173 9.47 1.56 -4.31
N LYS A 174 10.07 0.72 -5.16
CA LYS A 174 11.50 0.80 -5.47
C LYS A 174 11.88 2.08 -6.18
N GLU A 175 11.03 2.56 -7.06
CA GLU A 175 11.24 3.78 -7.84
C GLU A 175 11.09 5.04 -6.97
N HIS A 176 10.08 5.11 -6.12
CA HIS A 176 9.67 6.34 -5.43
C HIS A 176 10.05 6.40 -3.94
N TYR A 177 10.53 5.30 -3.36
CA TYR A 177 10.84 5.24 -1.92
C TYR A 177 11.80 6.34 -1.45
N GLN A 178 12.78 6.70 -2.27
CA GLN A 178 13.74 7.73 -1.91
C GLN A 178 13.08 9.11 -1.83
N ASP A 179 12.21 9.43 -2.78
CA ASP A 179 11.47 10.70 -2.82
C ASP A 179 10.50 10.78 -1.63
N TYR A 180 9.80 9.69 -1.35
CA TYR A 180 8.95 9.57 -0.16
C TYR A 180 9.71 9.81 1.15
N CYS A 181 10.88 9.20 1.33
CA CYS A 181 11.69 9.40 2.51
C CYS A 181 12.17 10.85 2.65
N GLN A 182 12.57 11.49 1.56
CA GLN A 182 12.97 12.90 1.56
C GLN A 182 11.80 13.79 1.97
N TYR A 183 10.62 13.57 1.41
CA TYR A 183 9.42 14.30 1.76
C TYR A 183 9.03 14.11 3.23
N LYS A 184 8.93 12.86 3.69
CA LYS A 184 8.55 12.50 5.06
C LYS A 184 9.46 13.12 6.14
N HIS A 185 10.74 13.27 5.85
CA HIS A 185 11.72 13.84 6.78
C HIS A 185 11.87 15.35 6.66
N GLY A 186 11.01 16.02 5.89
CA GLY A 186 11.05 17.49 5.71
C GLY A 186 12.35 17.97 5.05
N LEU A 187 13.12 17.04 4.46
CA LEU A 187 14.21 17.42 3.59
C LEU A 187 13.55 18.06 2.39
N ALA A 188 13.58 19.39 2.35
CA ALA A 188 13.00 20.18 1.30
C ALA A 188 13.35 19.50 -0.02
N VAL A 189 12.34 18.97 -0.70
CA VAL A 189 12.47 18.58 -2.08
C VAL A 189 12.73 19.89 -2.77
N GLY A 190 14.01 20.23 -2.86
CA GLY A 190 14.42 21.42 -3.55
C GLY A 190 13.97 21.24 -4.97
N LEU A 191 12.89 21.93 -5.33
CA LEU A 191 12.46 22.02 -6.70
C LEU A 191 13.66 22.51 -7.48
N ARG A 192 14.42 21.60 -8.03
CA ARG A 192 15.43 21.93 -9.02
C ARG A 192 14.66 22.38 -10.26
N TYR A 193 14.31 23.66 -10.26
CA TYR A 193 13.95 24.30 -11.52
C TYR A 193 15.10 24.01 -12.47
N GLY A 194 14.79 23.22 -13.51
CA GLY A 194 15.76 22.83 -14.50
C GLY A 194 16.50 24.06 -15.04
N ARG A 195 17.81 23.96 -15.05
CA ARG A 195 18.65 24.83 -15.86
C ARG A 195 18.43 24.54 -17.33
#